data_83667e98b61996c302eac86ae4170d17
#
_entry.id   83667e98b61996c302eac86ae4170d17
#
_cell.length_a   1.000
_cell.length_b   1.000
_cell.length_c   1.000
_cell.angle_alpha   90.00
_cell.angle_beta   90.00
_cell.angle_gamma   90.00
#
_symmetry.space_group_name_H-M   'P 1'
#
loop_
_entity.id
_entity.type
_entity.pdbx_description
1 polymer ?
#
loop_
_entity_poly.entity_id
_entity_poly.type
_entity_poly.pdbx_seq_one_letter_code
_entity_poly.pdbx_strand_id
1 'polypeptide(L)'
;MTERPGKSVVQRGLWFEEFEIDTRYLHRPGRTVTEADNVLFTTLTMNTQSLHLDAAWAAEQPGFGGERLVNSMFTLSTLVGLSVAQLTLGTIVANLGFSEVSFPKPVFHGDTLYAETVCTGKRESNSRPDEGIVTLEHTARNQHGEVVARAVRTTLVQKRPV
;
A
#
# COMPACT_ATOMS: atom_id res chain seq x y z
N MET A 1 15.64 38.00 -10.21
CA MET A 1 15.73 37.30 -8.92
C MET A 1 16.95 36.38 -8.98
N THR A 2 17.99 36.67 -8.22
CA THR A 2 19.20 35.83 -8.14
C THR A 2 18.84 34.58 -7.33
N GLU A 3 18.96 33.39 -7.96
CA GLU A 3 18.86 32.14 -7.27
C GLU A 3 19.87 32.12 -6.12
N ARG A 4 19.41 31.74 -4.90
CA ARG A 4 20.31 31.51 -3.78
C ARG A 4 21.07 30.21 -4.05
N PRO A 5 22.40 30.18 -4.07
CA PRO A 5 23.13 28.93 -4.17
C PRO A 5 22.87 28.12 -2.92
N GLY A 6 22.30 26.94 -3.08
CA GLY A 6 21.97 26.04 -1.97
C GLY A 6 21.94 24.57 -2.43
N LYS A 7 22.15 23.66 -1.49
CA LYS A 7 22.03 22.21 -1.73
C LYS A 7 20.56 21.87 -1.96
N SER A 8 20.22 21.31 -3.13
CA SER A 8 18.90 20.76 -3.39
C SER A 8 18.79 19.36 -2.84
N VAL A 9 17.68 19.05 -2.16
CA VAL A 9 17.36 17.72 -1.64
C VAL A 9 16.04 17.28 -2.25
N VAL A 10 16.05 16.14 -2.94
CA VAL A 10 14.84 15.55 -3.52
C VAL A 10 14.34 14.46 -2.58
N GLN A 11 13.04 14.50 -2.25
CA GLN A 11 12.39 13.43 -1.49
C GLN A 11 12.39 12.15 -2.34
N ARG A 12 12.83 11.05 -1.76
CA ARG A 12 12.86 9.73 -2.38
C ARG A 12 12.61 8.62 -1.37
N GLY A 13 12.30 7.43 -1.88
CA GLY A 13 12.35 6.18 -1.13
C GLY A 13 13.78 5.71 -0.85
N LEU A 14 13.91 4.45 -0.49
CA LEU A 14 15.20 3.82 -0.18
C LEU A 14 15.84 3.24 -1.44
N TRP A 15 17.17 3.36 -1.54
CA TRP A 15 17.94 2.55 -2.45
C TRP A 15 18.03 1.11 -1.94
N PHE A 16 18.36 0.16 -2.80
CA PHE A 16 18.48 -1.25 -2.44
C PHE A 16 19.36 -1.49 -1.20
N GLU A 17 20.48 -0.79 -1.08
CA GLU A 17 21.43 -0.93 0.04
C GLU A 17 20.81 -0.48 1.37
N GLU A 18 19.89 0.48 1.34
CA GLU A 18 19.29 1.10 2.53
C GLU A 18 18.17 0.27 3.16
N PHE A 19 17.69 -0.77 2.46
CA PHE A 19 16.77 -1.72 3.08
C PHE A 19 17.50 -2.62 4.05
N GLU A 20 16.99 -2.71 5.27
CA GLU A 20 17.49 -3.59 6.33
C GLU A 20 16.46 -4.68 6.61
N ILE A 21 16.91 -5.95 6.58
CA ILE A 21 16.03 -7.10 6.89
C ILE A 21 15.55 -6.98 8.33
N ASP A 22 14.29 -7.38 8.58
CA ASP A 22 13.57 -7.32 9.85
C ASP A 22 13.28 -5.90 10.37
N THR A 23 13.64 -4.86 9.60
CA THR A 23 13.27 -3.49 9.94
C THR A 23 11.81 -3.23 9.61
N ARG A 24 11.07 -2.69 10.59
CA ARG A 24 9.67 -2.30 10.47
C ARG A 24 9.55 -0.81 10.20
N TYR A 25 8.93 -0.46 9.11
CA TYR A 25 8.63 0.91 8.69
C TYR A 25 7.16 1.22 9.00
N LEU A 26 6.90 2.25 9.80
CA LEU A 26 5.55 2.73 10.13
C LEU A 26 5.22 3.91 9.23
N HIS A 27 4.22 3.74 8.36
CA HIS A 27 3.84 4.78 7.40
C HIS A 27 2.80 5.73 8.00
N ARG A 28 3.11 7.00 8.00
CA ARG A 28 2.27 8.08 8.52
C ARG A 28 2.24 9.26 7.53
N PRO A 29 1.12 10.01 7.45
CA PRO A 29 -0.15 9.80 8.18
C PRO A 29 -0.94 8.58 7.68
N GLY A 30 -1.96 8.17 8.46
CA GLY A 30 -2.98 7.25 7.99
C GLY A 30 -3.92 7.93 6.99
N ARG A 31 -4.79 7.15 6.35
CA ARG A 31 -5.79 7.65 5.41
C ARG A 31 -7.20 7.16 5.77
N THR A 32 -8.12 8.09 5.98
CA THR A 32 -9.54 7.76 6.13
C THR A 32 -10.16 7.47 4.77
N VAL A 33 -10.84 6.33 4.67
CA VAL A 33 -11.53 5.90 3.45
C VAL A 33 -12.90 6.56 3.39
N THR A 34 -13.19 7.20 2.26
CA THR A 34 -14.48 7.84 2.02
C THR A 34 -15.37 6.98 1.12
N GLU A 35 -16.69 7.26 1.14
CA GLU A 35 -17.62 6.65 0.19
C GLU A 35 -17.21 6.93 -1.27
N ALA A 36 -16.76 8.16 -1.56
CA ALA A 36 -16.33 8.55 -2.90
C ALA A 36 -15.15 7.70 -3.39
N ASP A 37 -14.20 7.39 -2.52
CA ASP A 37 -13.06 6.51 -2.86
C ASP A 37 -13.54 5.13 -3.32
N ASN A 38 -14.45 4.52 -2.55
CA ASN A 38 -14.94 3.19 -2.82
C ASN A 38 -15.77 3.14 -4.12
N VAL A 39 -16.70 4.08 -4.29
CA VAL A 39 -17.55 4.15 -5.49
C VAL A 39 -16.70 4.38 -6.74
N LEU A 40 -15.78 5.36 -6.70
CA LEU A 40 -14.92 5.68 -7.83
C LEU A 40 -14.04 4.49 -8.21
N PHE A 41 -13.33 3.89 -7.25
CA PHE A 41 -12.44 2.76 -7.51
C PHE A 41 -13.22 1.55 -8.06
N THR A 42 -14.36 1.24 -7.43
CA THR A 42 -15.17 0.08 -7.80
C THR A 42 -15.75 0.23 -9.21
N THR A 43 -16.21 1.42 -9.59
CA THR A 43 -16.71 1.68 -10.94
C THR A 43 -15.61 1.71 -11.99
N LEU A 44 -14.46 2.33 -11.71
CA LEU A 44 -13.30 2.34 -12.62
C LEU A 44 -12.77 0.94 -12.90
N THR A 45 -12.87 0.04 -11.93
CA THR A 45 -12.44 -1.37 -12.10
C THR A 45 -13.56 -2.29 -12.62
N MET A 46 -14.70 -1.74 -13.03
CA MET A 46 -15.87 -2.46 -13.54
C MET A 46 -16.41 -3.53 -12.57
N ASN A 47 -16.20 -3.36 -11.28
CA ASN A 47 -16.75 -4.25 -10.25
C ASN A 47 -18.19 -3.81 -9.94
N THR A 48 -19.17 -4.62 -10.36
CA THR A 48 -20.61 -4.33 -10.22
C THR A 48 -21.25 -4.98 -8.99
N GLN A 49 -20.47 -5.46 -8.04
CA GLN A 49 -21.01 -6.12 -6.85
C GLN A 49 -21.81 -5.14 -5.99
N SER A 50 -23.07 -5.49 -5.71
CA SER A 50 -23.98 -4.72 -4.86
C SER A 50 -23.40 -4.46 -3.47
N LEU A 51 -22.60 -5.38 -2.95
CA LEU A 51 -21.85 -5.26 -1.70
C LEU A 51 -21.09 -3.94 -1.54
N HIS A 52 -20.62 -3.36 -2.64
CA HIS A 52 -19.83 -2.12 -2.65
C HIS A 52 -20.66 -0.88 -3.05
N LEU A 53 -21.72 -1.05 -3.84
CA LEU A 53 -22.38 0.05 -4.53
C LEU A 53 -23.83 0.27 -4.09
N ASP A 54 -24.55 -0.78 -3.68
CA ASP A 54 -25.97 -0.75 -3.38
C ASP A 54 -26.22 -0.72 -1.86
N ALA A 55 -26.53 0.47 -1.34
CA ALA A 55 -26.74 0.63 0.09
C ALA A 55 -28.04 -0.03 0.58
N ALA A 56 -29.10 -0.05 -0.26
CA ALA A 56 -30.34 -0.70 0.12
C ALA A 56 -30.17 -2.22 0.20
N TRP A 57 -29.49 -2.80 -0.77
CA TRP A 57 -29.12 -4.22 -0.74
C TRP A 57 -28.24 -4.56 0.46
N ALA A 58 -27.19 -3.74 0.74
CA ALA A 58 -26.27 -3.98 1.85
C ALA A 58 -26.98 -3.93 3.22
N ALA A 59 -27.96 -3.04 3.37
CA ALA A 59 -28.76 -2.90 4.59
C ALA A 59 -29.56 -4.18 4.95
N GLU A 60 -29.89 -4.98 3.96
CA GLU A 60 -30.63 -6.24 4.14
C GLU A 60 -29.70 -7.45 4.42
N GLN A 61 -28.36 -7.27 4.32
CA GLN A 61 -27.40 -8.37 4.50
C GLN A 61 -26.95 -8.48 5.96
N PRO A 62 -27.19 -9.62 6.63
CA PRO A 62 -26.87 -9.75 8.06
C PRO A 62 -25.36 -9.84 8.34
N GLY A 63 -24.54 -10.13 7.34
CA GLY A 63 -23.11 -10.46 7.51
C GLY A 63 -22.19 -9.25 7.73
N PHE A 64 -22.62 -8.03 7.38
CA PHE A 64 -21.75 -6.84 7.35
C PHE A 64 -22.34 -5.63 8.05
N GLY A 65 -23.23 -5.85 9.03
CA GLY A 65 -23.80 -4.78 9.83
C GLY A 65 -24.72 -3.81 9.06
N GLY A 66 -25.14 -4.18 7.85
CA GLY A 66 -26.01 -3.35 7.01
C GLY A 66 -25.28 -2.23 6.26
N GLU A 67 -23.96 -2.24 6.22
CA GLU A 67 -23.14 -1.22 5.55
C GLU A 67 -22.46 -1.76 4.30
N ARG A 68 -22.23 -0.87 3.32
CA ARG A 68 -21.43 -1.23 2.13
C ARG A 68 -19.96 -1.43 2.51
N LEU A 69 -19.40 -2.54 2.07
CA LEU A 69 -17.96 -2.80 2.24
C LEU A 69 -17.12 -1.97 1.27
N VAL A 70 -15.97 -1.53 1.74
CA VAL A 70 -14.92 -1.03 0.87
C VAL A 70 -14.35 -2.18 0.03
N ASN A 71 -14.13 -1.92 -1.25
CA ASN A 71 -13.51 -2.86 -2.17
C ASN A 71 -12.13 -3.28 -1.65
N SER A 72 -11.92 -4.58 -1.47
CA SER A 72 -10.66 -5.11 -0.91
C SER A 72 -9.43 -4.76 -1.76
N MET A 73 -9.59 -4.64 -3.09
CA MET A 73 -8.50 -4.22 -3.97
C MET A 73 -8.15 -2.74 -3.79
N PHE A 74 -9.13 -1.88 -3.44
CA PHE A 74 -8.86 -0.51 -3.00
C PHE A 74 -8.04 -0.51 -1.71
N THR A 75 -8.41 -1.35 -0.73
CA THR A 75 -7.68 -1.49 0.53
C THR A 75 -6.23 -1.93 0.28
N LEU A 76 -6.01 -2.93 -0.58
CA LEU A 76 -4.66 -3.37 -0.97
C LEU A 76 -3.86 -2.25 -1.66
N SER A 77 -4.48 -1.56 -2.61
CA SER A 77 -3.83 -0.45 -3.33
C SER A 77 -3.45 0.68 -2.39
N THR A 78 -4.33 1.02 -1.43
CA THR A 78 -4.07 2.03 -0.41
C THR A 78 -2.95 1.61 0.54
N LEU A 79 -2.92 0.34 0.97
CA LEU A 79 -1.84 -0.22 1.79
C LEU A 79 -0.48 -0.03 1.13
N VAL A 80 -0.36 -0.37 -0.14
CA VAL A 80 0.86 -0.16 -0.91
C VAL A 80 1.16 1.32 -1.08
N GLY A 81 0.15 2.13 -1.43
CA GLY A 81 0.28 3.57 -1.65
C GLY A 81 0.85 4.31 -0.45
N LEU A 82 0.40 3.96 0.77
CA LEU A 82 0.90 4.55 2.03
C LEU A 82 2.40 4.26 2.27
N SER A 83 2.94 3.21 1.69
CA SER A 83 4.36 2.85 1.84
C SER A 83 5.28 3.58 0.85
N VAL A 84 4.73 4.11 -0.26
CA VAL A 84 5.51 4.59 -1.41
C VAL A 84 6.47 5.71 -1.04
N ALA A 85 5.99 6.75 -0.36
CA ALA A 85 6.78 7.94 -0.07
C ALA A 85 8.06 7.63 0.74
N GLN A 86 7.98 6.65 1.64
CA GLN A 86 9.08 6.28 2.51
C GLN A 86 10.00 5.21 1.91
N LEU A 87 9.44 4.28 1.13
CA LEU A 87 10.19 3.09 0.70
C LEU A 87 10.60 3.09 -0.77
N THR A 88 9.72 3.57 -1.67
CA THR A 88 9.89 3.27 -3.09
C THR A 88 9.77 4.46 -4.03
N LEU A 89 9.48 5.66 -3.52
CA LEU A 89 9.33 6.85 -4.35
C LEU A 89 10.62 7.15 -5.13
N GLY A 90 10.54 7.07 -6.46
CA GLY A 90 11.66 7.35 -7.35
C GLY A 90 12.82 6.33 -7.33
N THR A 91 12.69 5.25 -6.56
CA THR A 91 13.71 4.19 -6.48
C THR A 91 13.22 2.82 -6.93
N ILE A 92 11.91 2.62 -7.04
CA ILE A 92 11.35 1.38 -7.58
C ILE A 92 11.49 1.34 -9.10
N VAL A 93 11.84 0.17 -9.62
CA VAL A 93 11.84 -0.13 -11.06
C VAL A 93 10.56 -0.85 -11.46
N ALA A 94 10.18 -1.88 -10.69
CA ALA A 94 8.98 -2.67 -10.97
C ALA A 94 8.41 -3.32 -9.72
N ASN A 95 7.09 -3.51 -9.74
CA ASN A 95 6.40 -4.45 -8.87
C ASN A 95 6.42 -5.82 -9.56
N LEU A 96 7.10 -6.81 -8.96
CA LEU A 96 7.25 -8.14 -9.55
C LEU A 96 6.07 -9.06 -9.21
N GLY A 97 5.32 -8.74 -8.15
CA GLY A 97 4.14 -9.51 -7.80
C GLY A 97 3.80 -9.44 -6.32
N PHE A 98 2.72 -10.11 -5.99
CA PHE A 98 2.23 -10.29 -4.64
C PHE A 98 2.04 -11.78 -4.34
N SER A 99 2.29 -12.15 -3.09
CA SER A 99 1.91 -13.44 -2.51
C SER A 99 1.23 -13.21 -1.16
N GLU A 100 0.54 -14.25 -0.66
CA GLU A 100 -0.07 -14.26 0.68
C GLU A 100 -1.02 -13.08 0.95
N VAL A 101 -1.72 -12.60 -0.07
CA VAL A 101 -2.70 -11.53 0.08
C VAL A 101 -3.90 -12.03 0.88
N SER A 102 -4.26 -11.33 1.95
CA SER A 102 -5.41 -11.66 2.79
C SER A 102 -6.11 -10.41 3.33
N PHE A 103 -7.41 -10.54 3.59
CA PHE A 103 -8.28 -9.51 4.13
C PHE A 103 -9.03 -10.04 5.35
N PRO A 104 -8.37 -10.11 6.54
CA PRO A 104 -8.92 -10.77 7.72
C PRO A 104 -10.17 -10.12 8.28
N LYS A 105 -10.32 -8.81 8.09
CA LYS A 105 -11.48 -8.03 8.54
C LYS A 105 -11.96 -7.06 7.45
N PRO A 106 -13.27 -6.77 7.40
CA PRO A 106 -13.83 -5.79 6.48
C PRO A 106 -13.34 -4.38 6.80
N VAL A 107 -13.37 -3.53 5.76
CA VAL A 107 -13.18 -2.08 5.87
C VAL A 107 -14.48 -1.42 5.46
N PHE A 108 -14.88 -0.40 6.21
CA PHE A 108 -16.08 0.39 5.96
C PHE A 108 -15.73 1.85 5.63
N HIS A 109 -16.68 2.59 5.08
CA HIS A 109 -16.52 4.03 4.89
C HIS A 109 -16.36 4.72 6.25
N GLY A 110 -15.38 5.61 6.35
CA GLY A 110 -15.01 6.26 7.61
C GLY A 110 -13.87 5.58 8.36
N ASP A 111 -13.51 4.34 8.04
CA ASP A 111 -12.33 3.71 8.61
C ASP A 111 -11.06 4.44 8.19
N THR A 112 -10.11 4.54 9.12
CA THR A 112 -8.79 5.11 8.86
C THR A 112 -7.76 3.99 8.79
N LEU A 113 -7.09 3.89 7.64
CA LEU A 113 -6.06 2.89 7.40
C LEU A 113 -4.68 3.42 7.79
N TYR A 114 -3.97 2.64 8.56
CA TYR A 114 -2.56 2.82 8.90
C TYR A 114 -1.77 1.66 8.33
N ALA A 115 -0.66 1.96 7.67
CA ALA A 115 0.19 0.94 7.08
C ALA A 115 1.51 0.79 7.82
N GLU A 116 1.98 -0.44 7.86
CA GLU A 116 3.33 -0.82 8.28
C GLU A 116 3.93 -1.79 7.27
N THR A 117 5.25 -1.78 7.14
CA THR A 117 5.97 -2.68 6.23
C THR A 117 7.21 -3.23 6.91
N VAL A 118 7.44 -4.53 6.78
CA VAL A 118 8.68 -5.18 7.20
C VAL A 118 9.43 -5.62 5.96
N CYS A 119 10.73 -5.33 5.87
CA CYS A 119 11.62 -5.91 4.87
C CYS A 119 11.97 -7.33 5.30
N THR A 120 11.41 -8.34 4.63
CA THR A 120 11.60 -9.75 4.99
C THR A 120 12.73 -10.42 4.21
N GLY A 121 13.21 -9.78 3.16
CA GLY A 121 14.33 -10.30 2.38
C GLY A 121 14.82 -9.35 1.32
N LYS A 122 16.09 -9.47 0.98
CA LYS A 122 16.68 -8.78 -0.17
C LYS A 122 17.79 -9.61 -0.81
N ARG A 123 17.95 -9.47 -2.10
CA ARG A 123 19.03 -10.08 -2.87
C ARG A 123 19.37 -9.27 -4.11
N GLU A 124 20.57 -9.41 -4.59
CA GLU A 124 21.00 -8.87 -5.88
C GLU A 124 20.14 -9.42 -7.04
N SER A 125 19.96 -8.61 -8.08
CA SER A 125 19.36 -9.10 -9.32
C SER A 125 20.42 -9.83 -10.16
N ASN A 126 20.09 -11.04 -10.63
CA ASN A 126 21.02 -11.82 -11.45
C ASN A 126 21.18 -11.26 -12.88
N SER A 127 20.19 -10.54 -13.38
CA SER A 127 20.13 -10.05 -14.77
C SER A 127 20.32 -8.54 -14.90
N ARG A 128 20.29 -7.82 -13.77
CA ARG A 128 20.33 -6.35 -13.73
C ARG A 128 21.29 -5.89 -12.63
N PRO A 129 22.55 -5.60 -12.97
CA PRO A 129 23.60 -5.34 -11.98
C PRO A 129 23.34 -4.10 -11.10
N ASP A 130 22.61 -3.11 -11.64
CA ASP A 130 22.29 -1.86 -10.96
C ASP A 130 20.98 -1.91 -10.16
N GLU A 131 20.43 -3.11 -9.98
CA GLU A 131 19.15 -3.32 -9.31
C GLU A 131 19.22 -4.50 -8.33
N GLY A 132 18.34 -4.48 -7.35
CA GLY A 132 18.16 -5.56 -6.39
C GLY A 132 16.67 -5.88 -6.18
N ILE A 133 16.42 -7.08 -5.71
CA ILE A 133 15.07 -7.57 -5.39
C ILE A 133 14.86 -7.46 -3.90
N VAL A 134 13.77 -6.82 -3.48
CA VAL A 134 13.37 -6.64 -2.09
C VAL A 134 11.99 -7.26 -1.88
N THR A 135 11.87 -8.04 -0.81
CA THR A 135 10.60 -8.63 -0.36
C THR A 135 10.09 -7.86 0.84
N LEU A 136 8.86 -7.37 0.73
CA LEU A 136 8.21 -6.48 1.69
C LEU A 136 6.90 -7.12 2.16
N GLU A 137 6.77 -7.34 3.46
CA GLU A 137 5.51 -7.73 4.09
C GLU A 137 4.78 -6.46 4.54
N HIS A 138 3.64 -6.19 3.92
CA HIS A 138 2.78 -5.06 4.22
C HIS A 138 1.61 -5.49 5.10
N THR A 139 1.28 -4.68 6.11
CA THR A 139 0.10 -4.85 6.97
C THR A 139 -0.67 -3.54 7.07
N ALA A 140 -1.96 -3.56 6.76
CA ALA A 140 -2.89 -2.47 7.04
C ALA A 140 -3.68 -2.74 8.31
N ARG A 141 -3.81 -1.71 9.15
CA ARG A 141 -4.67 -1.72 10.33
C ARG A 141 -5.68 -0.58 10.26
N ASN A 142 -6.87 -0.81 10.81
CA ASN A 142 -7.84 0.26 11.02
C ASN A 142 -7.51 1.08 12.29
N GLN A 143 -8.35 2.07 12.61
CA GLN A 143 -8.22 2.94 13.79
C GLN A 143 -8.29 2.19 15.13
N HIS A 144 -8.81 0.97 15.14
CA HIS A 144 -8.90 0.10 16.33
C HIS A 144 -7.71 -0.85 16.46
N GLY A 145 -6.70 -0.75 15.56
CA GLY A 145 -5.53 -1.62 15.53
C GLY A 145 -5.78 -3.01 14.92
N GLU A 146 -6.97 -3.26 14.40
CA GLU A 146 -7.32 -4.53 13.77
C GLU A 146 -6.68 -4.65 12.39
N VAL A 147 -6.14 -5.82 12.07
CA VAL A 147 -5.57 -6.11 10.76
C VAL A 147 -6.69 -6.28 9.72
N VAL A 148 -6.68 -5.43 8.71
CA VAL A 148 -7.68 -5.42 7.62
C VAL A 148 -7.13 -5.90 6.28
N ALA A 149 -5.82 -5.83 6.09
CA ALA A 149 -5.14 -6.40 4.92
C ALA A 149 -3.70 -6.79 5.25
N ARG A 150 -3.22 -7.84 4.60
CA ARG A 150 -1.81 -8.26 4.56
C ARG A 150 -1.44 -8.64 3.14
N ALA A 151 -0.20 -8.35 2.76
CA ALA A 151 0.34 -8.81 1.49
C ALA A 151 1.87 -8.90 1.55
N VAL A 152 2.44 -9.95 1.00
CA VAL A 152 3.87 -10.03 0.72
C VAL A 152 4.10 -9.57 -0.71
N ARG A 153 4.93 -8.55 -0.88
CA ARG A 153 5.22 -7.92 -2.17
C ARG A 153 6.69 -8.08 -2.54
N THR A 154 6.95 -8.51 -3.75
CA THR A 154 8.31 -8.55 -4.31
C THR A 154 8.51 -7.39 -5.28
N THR A 155 9.56 -6.61 -5.07
CA THR A 155 9.87 -5.41 -5.85
C THR A 155 11.29 -5.45 -6.41
N LEU A 156 11.47 -4.84 -7.58
CA LEU A 156 12.77 -4.52 -8.16
C LEU A 156 13.10 -3.07 -7.84
N VAL A 157 14.22 -2.82 -7.19
CA VAL A 157 14.61 -1.51 -6.66
C VAL A 157 16.00 -1.16 -7.18
N GLN A 158 16.21 0.12 -7.51
CA GLN A 158 17.49 0.64 -7.95
C GLN A 158 18.52 0.59 -6.82
N LYS A 159 19.76 0.29 -7.15
CA LYS A 159 20.93 0.55 -6.30
C LYS A 159 21.26 2.05 -6.30
N ARG A 160 22.01 2.45 -5.29
CA ARG A 160 22.49 3.82 -5.21
C ARG A 160 23.36 4.14 -6.43
N PRO A 161 23.09 5.25 -7.15
CA PRO A 161 23.99 5.70 -8.22
C PRO A 161 25.41 5.93 -7.68
N VAL A 162 26.40 5.51 -8.44
CA VAL A 162 27.83 5.71 -8.15
C VAL A 162 28.24 7.15 -8.46
#